data_fd345362c73cdbe56ca0a72f77c1eb19
#
_entry.id   fd345362c73cdbe56ca0a72f77c1eb19
#
_cell.length_a   1.000
_cell.length_b   1.000
_cell.length_c   1.000
_cell.angle_alpha   90.00
_cell.angle_beta   90.00
_cell.angle_gamma   90.00
#
_symmetry.space_group_name_H-M   'P 1'
#
loop_
_entity.id
_entity.type
_entity.pdbx_description
1 polymer ?
#
loop_
_entity_poly.entity_id
_entity_poly.type
_entity_poly.pdbx_seq_one_letter_code
_entity_poly.pdbx_strand_id
1 'polypeptide(L)'
;MALLARVAPGRAPDGRAFRDALGRFATGVAFVTAAPDGEPAGLIVNSLTSVSLEPPLVAFCPSHHSLTWARMRRARHFGVNVLGRRHERFARCAARAGADRFADLSWETGRGSVPLLTDALAVLECEIVAEHPAGDHSIVVGRVEALRTSDIDEPLLFYAGMFRALQ
;
A
#
# COMPACT_ATOMS: atom_id res chain seq x y z
N MET A 1 31.39 8.89 -14.96
CA MET A 1 30.41 9.70 -14.17
C MET A 1 29.20 9.91 -15.05
N ALA A 2 28.09 9.20 -14.78
CA ALA A 2 26.87 9.33 -15.60
C ALA A 2 26.22 10.69 -15.32
N LEU A 3 26.02 11.51 -16.35
CA LEU A 3 25.32 12.78 -16.25
C LEU A 3 23.85 12.51 -15.97
N LEU A 4 23.29 13.16 -14.94
CA LEU A 4 21.84 13.12 -14.71
C LEU A 4 21.14 13.80 -15.90
N ALA A 5 20.22 13.08 -16.56
CA ALA A 5 19.37 13.66 -17.59
C ALA A 5 18.51 14.78 -16.99
N ARG A 6 18.60 16.00 -17.52
CA ARG A 6 17.79 17.13 -17.09
C ARG A 6 16.51 17.21 -17.93
N VAL A 7 15.39 17.36 -17.26
CA VAL A 7 14.15 17.81 -17.93
C VAL A 7 14.31 19.31 -18.23
N ALA A 8 13.96 19.72 -19.44
CA ALA A 8 14.05 21.13 -19.84
C ALA A 8 13.15 22.01 -18.95
N PRO A 9 13.62 23.20 -18.52
CA PRO A 9 12.81 24.11 -17.72
C PRO A 9 11.51 24.49 -18.44
N GLY A 10 10.39 24.52 -17.71
CA GLY A 10 9.09 24.96 -18.22
C GLY A 10 8.21 23.90 -18.89
N ARG A 11 8.67 22.64 -18.99
CA ARG A 11 7.84 21.53 -19.46
C ARG A 11 7.69 20.49 -18.33
N ALA A 12 6.43 20.13 -17.99
CA ALA A 12 6.20 19.04 -17.05
C ALA A 12 6.82 17.74 -17.60
N PRO A 13 7.45 16.91 -16.75
CA PRO A 13 7.94 15.60 -17.15
C PRO A 13 6.77 14.73 -17.64
N ASP A 14 7.03 13.93 -18.68
CA ASP A 14 6.04 12.92 -19.07
C ASP A 14 5.90 11.85 -17.97
N GLY A 15 4.75 11.16 -17.96
CA GLY A 15 4.44 10.20 -16.89
C GLY A 15 5.38 8.99 -16.85
N ARG A 16 6.12 8.70 -17.93
CA ARG A 16 7.13 7.62 -17.95
C ARG A 16 8.41 8.09 -17.26
N ALA A 17 8.93 9.25 -17.66
CA ALA A 17 10.14 9.83 -17.05
C ALA A 17 9.94 10.07 -15.55
N PHE A 18 8.73 10.50 -15.14
CA PHE A 18 8.37 10.65 -13.73
C PHE A 18 8.42 9.31 -12.98
N ARG A 19 7.78 8.27 -13.51
CA ARG A 19 7.81 6.93 -12.90
C ARG A 19 9.22 6.33 -12.85
N ASP A 20 10.03 6.52 -13.89
CA ASP A 20 11.42 6.04 -13.91
C ASP A 20 12.28 6.73 -12.85
N ALA A 21 12.07 8.03 -12.63
CA ALA A 21 12.74 8.78 -11.57
C ALA A 21 12.29 8.32 -10.18
N LEU A 22 10.98 8.26 -9.92
CA LEU A 22 10.42 7.83 -8.63
C LEU A 22 10.70 6.34 -8.36
N GLY A 23 10.84 5.53 -9.40
CA GLY A 23 11.26 4.13 -9.29
C GLY A 23 12.66 3.94 -8.70
N ARG A 24 13.50 5.00 -8.64
CA ARG A 24 14.81 4.98 -7.96
C ARG A 24 14.70 5.11 -6.44
N PHE A 25 13.55 5.46 -5.94
CA PHE A 25 13.25 5.46 -4.51
C PHE A 25 12.70 4.09 -4.12
N ALA A 26 13.52 3.29 -3.43
CA ALA A 26 13.10 1.99 -2.93
C ALA A 26 12.05 2.15 -1.82
N THR A 27 10.96 1.40 -1.91
CA THR A 27 9.88 1.42 -0.92
C THR A 27 9.62 0.02 -0.39
N GLY A 28 9.00 -0.06 0.79
CA GLY A 28 8.30 -1.26 1.22
C GLY A 28 7.05 -1.50 0.37
N VAL A 29 6.42 -2.65 0.58
CA VAL A 29 5.15 -3.03 -0.03
C VAL A 29 4.16 -3.37 1.06
N ALA A 30 2.96 -2.84 0.97
CA ALA A 30 1.88 -3.17 1.89
C ALA A 30 0.62 -3.63 1.14
N PHE A 31 -0.13 -4.51 1.79
CA PHE A 31 -1.48 -4.88 1.38
C PHE A 31 -2.48 -4.17 2.28
N VAL A 32 -3.15 -3.16 1.74
CA VAL A 32 -4.20 -2.42 2.43
C VAL A 32 -5.51 -3.17 2.24
N THR A 33 -6.19 -3.49 3.34
CA THR A 33 -7.41 -4.31 3.36
C THR A 33 -8.56 -3.59 4.03
N ALA A 34 -9.78 -3.87 3.63
CA ALA A 34 -11.01 -3.42 4.27
C ALA A 34 -12.13 -4.44 4.01
N ALA A 35 -13.25 -4.31 4.71
CA ALA A 35 -14.43 -5.13 4.47
C ALA A 35 -15.68 -4.25 4.32
N PRO A 36 -15.81 -3.49 3.21
CA PRO A 36 -17.04 -2.76 2.94
C PRO A 36 -18.20 -3.75 2.81
N ASP A 37 -19.30 -3.47 3.52
CA ASP A 37 -20.50 -4.31 3.52
C ASP A 37 -20.22 -5.78 3.96
N GLY A 38 -19.16 -6.01 4.73
CA GLY A 38 -18.73 -7.34 5.22
C GLY A 38 -17.89 -8.14 4.20
N GLU A 39 -17.69 -7.64 2.98
CA GLU A 39 -16.98 -8.34 1.92
C GLU A 39 -15.50 -7.92 1.87
N PRO A 40 -14.55 -8.86 2.00
CA PRO A 40 -13.13 -8.57 1.92
C PRO A 40 -12.74 -7.86 0.61
N ALA A 41 -11.95 -6.81 0.75
CA ALA A 41 -11.35 -6.09 -0.36
C ALA A 41 -9.94 -5.64 0.01
N GLY A 42 -9.04 -5.55 -0.97
CA GLY A 42 -7.68 -5.12 -0.68
C GLY A 42 -6.92 -4.69 -1.91
N LEU A 43 -5.91 -3.84 -1.72
CA LEU A 43 -5.01 -3.37 -2.77
C LEU A 43 -3.56 -3.36 -2.31
N ILE A 44 -2.65 -3.68 -3.23
CA ILE A 44 -1.21 -3.58 -3.00
C ILE A 44 -0.81 -2.12 -3.21
N VAL A 45 -0.07 -1.58 -2.26
CA VAL A 45 0.47 -0.22 -2.31
C VAL A 45 1.95 -0.21 -1.97
N ASN A 46 2.69 0.71 -2.57
CA ASN A 46 4.06 1.06 -2.21
C ASN A 46 4.18 2.52 -1.74
N SER A 47 3.06 3.20 -1.61
CA SER A 47 2.95 4.60 -1.19
C SER A 47 2.70 4.78 0.31
N LEU A 48 2.78 3.69 1.10
CA LEU A 48 2.59 3.76 2.54
C LEU A 48 3.70 4.59 3.20
N THR A 49 3.30 5.52 4.06
CA THR A 49 4.22 6.31 4.86
C THR A 49 3.66 6.59 6.26
N SER A 50 4.57 6.76 7.23
CA SER A 50 4.25 7.35 8.53
C SER A 50 4.05 8.85 8.37
N VAL A 51 3.05 9.42 9.03
CA VAL A 51 2.70 10.86 8.97
C VAL A 51 2.91 11.54 10.31
N SER A 52 2.51 10.92 11.41
CA SER A 52 2.56 11.49 12.75
C SER A 52 2.74 10.40 13.79
N LEU A 53 3.38 10.74 14.90
CA LEU A 53 3.49 9.88 16.08
C LEU A 53 2.42 10.20 17.12
N GLU A 54 1.95 11.45 17.18
CA GLU A 54 0.97 11.91 18.17
C GLU A 54 -0.07 12.83 17.51
N PRO A 55 -1.27 12.35 17.22
CA PRO A 55 -1.67 10.94 17.25
C PRO A 55 -0.91 10.12 16.18
N PRO A 56 -0.85 8.77 16.32
CA PRO A 56 -0.18 7.94 15.33
C PRO A 56 -0.99 7.90 14.03
N LEU A 57 -0.40 8.43 12.95
CA LEU A 57 -1.04 8.50 11.63
C LEU A 57 -0.16 7.87 10.55
N VAL A 58 -0.81 7.23 9.60
CA VAL A 58 -0.21 6.73 8.37
C VAL A 58 -0.95 7.28 7.15
N ALA A 59 -0.29 7.31 5.99
CA ALA A 59 -0.95 7.65 4.73
C ALA A 59 -0.57 6.68 3.62
N PHE A 60 -1.46 6.57 2.63
CA PHE A 60 -1.20 5.89 1.35
C PHE A 60 -1.99 6.57 0.23
N CYS A 61 -1.60 6.32 -1.03
CA CYS A 61 -2.13 7.04 -2.18
C CYS A 61 -2.77 6.08 -3.20
N PRO A 62 -4.08 5.78 -3.10
CA PRO A 62 -4.79 5.00 -4.11
C PRO A 62 -5.17 5.87 -5.32
N SER A 63 -5.14 5.27 -6.52
CA SER A 63 -5.60 5.92 -7.75
C SER A 63 -7.13 6.08 -7.76
N HIS A 64 -7.63 7.20 -8.30
CA HIS A 64 -9.07 7.42 -8.55
C HIS A 64 -9.68 6.40 -9.51
N HIS A 65 -8.85 5.78 -10.39
CA HIS A 65 -9.31 4.72 -11.30
C HIS A 65 -9.40 3.34 -10.64
N SER A 66 -9.00 3.19 -9.37
CA SER A 66 -9.07 1.92 -8.65
C SER A 66 -10.50 1.58 -8.25
N LEU A 67 -11.12 0.61 -8.94
CA LEU A 67 -12.42 0.08 -8.56
C LEU A 67 -12.39 -0.54 -7.15
N THR A 68 -11.26 -1.11 -6.77
CA THR A 68 -11.07 -1.66 -5.43
C THR A 68 -11.11 -0.55 -4.38
N TRP A 69 -10.41 0.57 -4.61
CA TRP A 69 -10.46 1.71 -3.68
C TRP A 69 -11.86 2.33 -3.62
N ALA A 70 -12.54 2.47 -4.75
CA ALA A 70 -13.92 2.97 -4.79
C ALA A 70 -14.89 2.16 -3.90
N ARG A 71 -14.62 0.85 -3.70
CA ARG A 71 -15.34 0.01 -2.73
C ARG A 71 -14.82 0.22 -1.32
N MET A 72 -13.50 0.11 -1.11
CA MET A 72 -12.86 0.14 0.21
C MET A 72 -13.10 1.44 0.97
N ARG A 73 -13.11 2.59 0.27
CA ARG A 73 -13.34 3.90 0.90
C ARG A 73 -14.71 4.06 1.60
N ARG A 74 -15.65 3.14 1.36
CA ARG A 74 -16.95 3.11 2.07
C ARG A 74 -16.82 2.50 3.47
N ALA A 75 -15.76 1.74 3.73
CA ALA A 75 -15.48 1.23 5.06
C ALA A 75 -14.88 2.34 5.93
N ARG A 76 -15.24 2.37 7.20
CA ARG A 76 -14.64 3.29 8.19
C ARG A 76 -13.23 2.87 8.57
N HIS A 77 -12.96 1.55 8.62
CA HIS A 77 -11.70 0.97 9.05
C HIS A 77 -11.00 0.27 7.90
N PHE A 78 -9.67 0.25 7.99
CA PHE A 78 -8.81 -0.49 7.08
C PHE A 78 -7.62 -1.11 7.82
N GLY A 79 -7.08 -2.18 7.27
CA GLY A 79 -5.85 -2.81 7.74
C GLY A 79 -4.69 -2.45 6.83
N VAL A 80 -3.51 -2.29 7.42
CA VAL A 80 -2.25 -2.22 6.68
C VAL A 80 -1.46 -3.46 7.05
N ASN A 81 -1.19 -4.32 6.07
CA ASN A 81 -0.37 -5.51 6.23
C ASN A 81 0.96 -5.26 5.53
N VAL A 82 2.04 -5.05 6.27
CA VAL A 82 3.39 -4.87 5.73
C VAL A 82 3.89 -6.22 5.24
N LEU A 83 4.21 -6.31 3.94
CA LEU A 83 4.51 -7.58 3.30
C LEU A 83 5.97 -7.95 3.44
N GLY A 84 6.23 -9.22 3.77
CA GLY A 84 7.53 -9.85 3.70
C GLY A 84 7.81 -10.46 2.32
N ARG A 85 9.06 -10.84 2.07
CA ARG A 85 9.54 -11.49 0.84
C ARG A 85 8.68 -12.68 0.41
N ARG A 86 8.19 -13.48 1.35
CA ARG A 86 7.30 -14.63 1.10
C ARG A 86 6.04 -14.28 0.33
N HIS A 87 5.58 -13.03 0.45
CA HIS A 87 4.37 -12.53 -0.21
C HIS A 87 4.60 -12.04 -1.65
N GLU A 88 5.82 -12.15 -2.21
CA GLU A 88 6.12 -11.65 -3.55
C GLU A 88 5.19 -12.24 -4.62
N ARG A 89 4.96 -13.58 -4.58
CA ARG A 89 4.05 -14.24 -5.53
C ARG A 89 2.64 -13.69 -5.42
N PHE A 90 2.14 -13.54 -4.21
CA PHE A 90 0.85 -12.94 -3.94
C PHE A 90 0.79 -11.50 -4.47
N ALA A 91 1.76 -10.64 -4.15
CA ALA A 91 1.79 -9.25 -4.57
C ALA A 91 1.77 -9.11 -6.11
N ARG A 92 2.49 -9.99 -6.82
CA ARG A 92 2.47 -10.05 -8.29
C ARG A 92 1.10 -10.46 -8.85
N CYS A 93 0.42 -11.39 -8.22
CA CYS A 93 -0.92 -11.83 -8.63
C CYS A 93 -1.98 -10.78 -8.29
N ALA A 94 -1.96 -10.23 -7.08
CA ALA A 94 -2.93 -9.25 -6.60
C ALA A 94 -2.90 -7.90 -7.35
N ALA A 95 -1.77 -7.58 -8.02
CA ALA A 95 -1.66 -6.43 -8.91
C ALA A 95 -2.45 -6.59 -10.22
N ARG A 96 -2.91 -7.81 -10.56
CA ARG A 96 -3.68 -8.07 -11.77
C ARG A 96 -5.17 -7.77 -11.54
N ALA A 97 -5.84 -7.27 -12.59
CA ALA A 97 -7.28 -7.05 -12.55
C ALA A 97 -8.04 -8.39 -12.43
N GLY A 98 -9.09 -8.43 -11.61
CA GLY A 98 -9.97 -9.60 -11.47
C GLY A 98 -9.41 -10.76 -10.63
N ALA A 99 -8.22 -10.64 -10.04
CA ALA A 99 -7.68 -11.67 -9.16
C ALA A 99 -8.47 -11.76 -7.85
N ASP A 100 -8.76 -12.97 -7.37
CA ASP A 100 -9.14 -13.20 -5.99
C ASP A 100 -7.89 -12.99 -5.12
N ARG A 101 -7.92 -11.91 -4.35
CA ARG A 101 -6.77 -11.47 -3.55
C ARG A 101 -6.68 -12.14 -2.19
N PHE A 102 -7.63 -13.00 -1.83
CA PHE A 102 -7.69 -13.63 -0.51
C PHE A 102 -7.62 -15.16 -0.54
N ALA A 103 -7.76 -15.80 -1.71
CA ALA A 103 -7.87 -17.25 -1.86
C ALA A 103 -6.70 -18.04 -1.23
N ASP A 104 -5.47 -17.53 -1.37
CA ASP A 104 -4.24 -18.21 -0.90
C ASP A 104 -3.64 -17.52 0.34
N LEU A 105 -4.39 -16.69 1.05
CA LEU A 105 -3.90 -15.95 2.20
C LEU A 105 -4.50 -16.46 3.51
N SER A 106 -3.66 -16.59 4.53
CA SER A 106 -4.11 -16.78 5.90
C SER A 106 -4.34 -15.41 6.54
N TRP A 107 -5.55 -15.16 7.00
CA TRP A 107 -5.92 -13.91 7.64
C TRP A 107 -6.92 -14.13 8.77
N GLU A 108 -6.97 -13.18 9.68
CA GLU A 108 -7.95 -13.11 10.78
C GLU A 108 -8.75 -11.81 10.64
N THR A 109 -9.84 -11.74 11.36
CA THR A 109 -10.72 -10.57 11.36
C THR A 109 -10.31 -9.61 12.46
N GLY A 110 -9.94 -8.39 12.07
CA GLY A 110 -9.70 -7.26 12.98
C GLY A 110 -10.93 -6.38 13.18
N ARG A 111 -10.71 -5.20 13.73
CA ARG A 111 -11.74 -4.20 13.99
C ARG A 111 -12.49 -3.81 12.72
N GLY A 112 -13.80 -3.67 12.79
CA GLY A 112 -14.63 -3.36 11.61
C GLY A 112 -14.63 -4.45 10.54
N SER A 113 -14.42 -5.70 10.94
CA SER A 113 -14.32 -6.88 10.06
C SER A 113 -13.18 -6.85 9.06
N VAL A 114 -12.15 -6.02 9.30
CA VAL A 114 -11.01 -5.85 8.40
C VAL A 114 -10.17 -7.12 8.35
N PRO A 115 -9.84 -7.67 7.16
CA PRO A 115 -8.92 -8.78 7.03
C PRO A 115 -7.48 -8.38 7.37
N LEU A 116 -6.84 -9.12 8.29
CA LEU A 116 -5.47 -8.89 8.75
C LEU A 116 -4.64 -10.15 8.52
N LEU A 117 -3.57 -10.06 7.74
CA LEU A 117 -2.71 -11.22 7.46
C LEU A 117 -2.03 -11.73 8.74
N THR A 118 -2.06 -13.04 8.94
CA THR A 118 -1.47 -13.67 10.13
C THR A 118 0.05 -13.74 10.08
N ASP A 119 0.63 -13.66 8.88
CA ASP A 119 2.05 -13.80 8.60
C ASP A 119 2.71 -12.53 8.02
N ALA A 120 2.04 -11.36 8.10
CA ALA A 120 2.64 -10.08 7.75
C ALA A 120 3.79 -9.69 8.71
N LEU A 121 4.75 -8.88 8.25
CA LEU A 121 5.82 -8.35 9.10
C LEU A 121 5.30 -7.41 10.18
N ALA A 122 4.31 -6.61 9.82
CA ALA A 122 3.56 -5.78 10.73
C ALA A 122 2.13 -5.63 10.23
N VAL A 123 1.21 -5.47 11.17
CA VAL A 123 -0.20 -5.21 10.88
C VAL A 123 -0.63 -3.99 11.67
N LEU A 124 -1.32 -3.05 11.01
CA LEU A 124 -1.91 -1.90 11.64
C LEU A 124 -3.42 -1.91 11.38
N GLU A 125 -4.19 -1.69 12.42
CA GLU A 125 -5.63 -1.44 12.32
C GLU A 125 -5.88 0.06 12.37
N CYS A 126 -6.52 0.60 11.36
CA CYS A 126 -6.63 2.03 11.17
C CYS A 126 -8.09 2.47 10.94
N GLU A 127 -8.40 3.68 11.42
CA GLU A 127 -9.62 4.41 11.05
C GLU A 127 -9.28 5.47 10.00
N ILE A 128 -10.07 5.57 8.93
CA ILE A 128 -9.92 6.66 7.94
C ILE A 128 -10.32 7.98 8.63
N VAL A 129 -9.37 8.93 8.72
CA VAL A 129 -9.62 10.25 9.32
C VAL A 129 -9.67 11.37 8.30
N ALA A 130 -9.04 11.20 7.14
CA ALA A 130 -9.11 12.15 6.04
C ALA A 130 -8.82 11.49 4.69
N GLU A 131 -9.38 12.06 3.63
CA GLU A 131 -9.04 11.76 2.24
C GLU A 131 -8.96 13.08 1.47
N HIS A 132 -7.80 13.32 0.85
CA HIS A 132 -7.52 14.56 0.11
C HIS A 132 -7.26 14.22 -1.36
N PRO A 133 -7.99 14.86 -2.31
CA PRO A 133 -7.68 14.72 -3.73
C PRO A 133 -6.26 15.24 -4.03
N ALA A 134 -5.52 14.49 -4.83
CA ALA A 134 -4.14 14.81 -5.22
C ALA A 134 -3.87 14.35 -6.67
N GLY A 135 -4.25 15.17 -7.66
CA GLY A 135 -4.15 14.83 -9.07
C GLY A 135 -5.07 13.65 -9.44
N ASP A 136 -4.50 12.56 -9.96
CA ASP A 136 -5.20 11.33 -10.33
C ASP A 136 -5.27 10.29 -9.18
N HIS A 137 -4.83 10.68 -7.97
CA HIS A 137 -4.85 9.89 -6.74
C HIS A 137 -5.53 10.65 -5.61
N SER A 138 -5.87 9.93 -4.53
CA SER A 138 -6.17 10.51 -3.22
C SER A 138 -5.01 10.27 -2.27
N ILE A 139 -4.80 11.18 -1.31
CA ILE A 139 -3.99 10.93 -0.11
C ILE A 139 -4.97 10.53 0.99
N VAL A 140 -4.92 9.28 1.40
CA VAL A 140 -5.75 8.73 2.48
C VAL A 140 -4.95 8.74 3.76
N VAL A 141 -5.48 9.39 4.81
CA VAL A 141 -4.86 9.43 6.13
C VAL A 141 -5.64 8.54 7.08
N GLY A 142 -4.94 7.63 7.73
CA GLY A 142 -5.49 6.73 8.74
C GLY A 142 -4.88 6.96 10.11
N ARG A 143 -5.73 6.99 11.15
CA ARG A 143 -5.29 6.92 12.52
C ARG A 143 -5.09 5.46 12.91
N VAL A 144 -3.90 5.13 13.39
CA VAL A 144 -3.58 3.79 13.89
C VAL A 144 -4.24 3.60 15.26
N GLU A 145 -5.05 2.58 15.41
CA GLU A 145 -5.77 2.25 16.65
C GLU A 145 -5.17 1.03 17.35
N ALA A 146 -4.59 0.10 16.57
CA ALA A 146 -3.87 -1.05 17.08
C ALA A 146 -2.77 -1.45 16.10
N LEU A 147 -1.73 -2.10 16.59
CA LEU A 147 -0.66 -2.65 15.76
C LEU A 147 -0.06 -3.90 16.40
N ARG A 148 0.51 -4.75 15.56
CA ARG A 148 1.40 -5.84 15.96
C ARG A 148 2.54 -5.98 14.96
N THR A 149 3.67 -6.50 15.41
CA THR A 149 4.82 -6.86 14.59
C THR A 149 5.14 -8.34 14.74
N SER A 150 5.80 -8.92 13.75
CA SER A 150 6.37 -10.27 13.83
C SER A 150 7.89 -10.19 13.99
N ASP A 151 8.51 -11.29 14.41
CA ASP A 151 9.97 -11.42 14.49
C ASP A 151 10.62 -11.73 13.13
N ILE A 152 9.83 -11.76 12.05
CA ILE A 152 10.32 -12.02 10.69
C ILE A 152 10.94 -10.73 10.15
N ASP A 153 12.16 -10.82 9.62
CA ASP A 153 12.94 -9.67 9.16
C ASP A 153 13.38 -9.82 7.68
N GLU A 154 12.42 -10.13 6.82
CA GLU A 154 12.65 -10.19 5.38
C GLU A 154 11.59 -9.35 4.63
N PRO A 155 11.76 -8.02 4.51
CA PRO A 155 10.79 -7.16 3.87
C PRO A 155 10.70 -7.40 2.35
N LEU A 156 9.49 -7.27 1.81
CA LEU A 156 9.28 -7.16 0.38
C LEU A 156 9.51 -5.71 -0.05
N LEU A 157 10.44 -5.50 -0.96
CA LEU A 157 10.78 -4.19 -1.49
C LEU A 157 10.25 -4.02 -2.91
N PHE A 158 9.99 -2.77 -3.30
CA PHE A 158 9.71 -2.37 -4.66
C PHE A 158 10.72 -1.33 -5.12
N TYR A 159 11.46 -1.65 -6.19
CA TYR A 159 12.51 -0.79 -6.74
C TYR A 159 12.62 -0.97 -8.24
N ALA A 160 12.74 0.14 -8.98
CA ALA A 160 12.88 0.16 -10.44
C ALA A 160 11.81 -0.68 -11.18
N GLY A 161 10.55 -0.63 -10.70
CA GLY A 161 9.42 -1.35 -11.28
C GLY A 161 9.38 -2.85 -10.97
N MET A 162 10.21 -3.34 -10.05
CA MET A 162 10.31 -4.77 -9.70
C MET A 162 10.28 -4.97 -8.19
N PHE A 163 9.74 -6.14 -7.77
CA PHE A 163 9.90 -6.60 -6.41
C PHE A 163 11.35 -7.04 -6.15
N ARG A 164 11.84 -6.75 -4.95
CA ARG A 164 13.20 -7.03 -4.48
C ARG A 164 13.16 -7.53 -3.05
N ALA A 165 14.28 -8.05 -2.58
CA ALA A 165 14.56 -8.37 -1.18
C ALA A 165 15.86 -7.69 -0.77
N LEU A 166 16.09 -7.56 0.54
CA LEU A 166 17.41 -7.25 1.07
C LEU A 166 18.35 -8.43 0.78
N GLN A 167 19.60 -8.12 0.45
CA GLN A 167 20.67 -9.12 0.31
C GLN A 167 21.49 -9.18 1.59
#